data_f5049989ae2b71aba0a6fe9c6bc36c5b
#
_entry.id   f5049989ae2b71aba0a6fe9c6bc36c5b
#
_cell.length_a   1.000
_cell.length_b   1.000
_cell.length_c   1.000
_cell.angle_alpha   90.00
_cell.angle_beta   90.00
_cell.angle_gamma   90.00
#
_symmetry.space_group_name_H-M   'P 1'
#
loop_
_entity.id
_entity.type
_entity.pdbx_description
1 polymer ?
#
loop_
_entity_poly.entity_id
_entity_poly.type
_entity_poly.pdbx_seq_one_letter_code
_entity_poly.pdbx_strand_id
1 'polypeptide(L)'
;AARVRQTREEVLKNAENYKAQASKILNFEGDNPVELRYNSEWLSKMTFEDVVELSSNFTVQQMLERDMFENRMKEGKPIYMHEFMYPLMQGYDCVAMDVDGEVGGNDQTFNMLAGRTLMKAISGKEKFVVADKLLADPTGKKMGKSEGNMITLADSSDEMFGKIMSWTDGMIIPGFEILTDLEV
;
A
#
# COMPACT_ATOMS: atom_id res chain seq x y z
N ALA A 1 9.48 14.63 -5.23
CA ALA A 1 9.39 14.71 -6.69
C ALA A 1 8.03 14.20 -7.13
N ALA A 2 7.41 14.83 -8.13
CA ALA A 2 6.19 14.31 -8.73
C ALA A 2 6.49 12.92 -9.34
N ARG A 3 5.60 11.95 -9.13
CA ARG A 3 5.77 10.62 -9.72
C ARG A 3 5.72 10.73 -11.26
N VAL A 4 6.68 10.11 -11.93
CA VAL A 4 6.67 10.02 -13.39
C VAL A 4 5.49 9.12 -13.80
N ARG A 5 4.72 9.58 -14.78
CA ARG A 5 3.62 8.79 -15.33
C ARG A 5 4.18 7.56 -16.05
N GLN A 6 3.67 6.39 -15.69
CA GLN A 6 4.02 5.13 -16.35
C GLN A 6 3.02 4.81 -17.47
N THR A 7 3.48 4.14 -18.50
CA THR A 7 2.62 3.57 -19.52
C THR A 7 1.93 2.30 -19.02
N ARG A 8 0.84 1.87 -19.67
CA ARG A 8 0.18 0.61 -19.34
C ARG A 8 1.12 -0.59 -19.47
N GLU A 9 1.98 -0.60 -20.46
CA GLU A 9 2.96 -1.67 -20.69
C GLU A 9 3.98 -1.76 -19.54
N GLU A 10 4.50 -0.62 -19.09
CA GLU A 10 5.40 -0.56 -17.93
C GLU A 10 4.72 -1.07 -16.66
N VAL A 11 3.46 -0.71 -16.42
CA VAL A 11 2.69 -1.18 -15.27
C VAL A 11 2.50 -2.69 -15.31
N LEU A 12 2.11 -3.25 -16.46
CA LEU A 12 1.92 -4.69 -16.63
C LEU A 12 3.24 -5.43 -16.43
N LYS A 13 4.33 -4.96 -17.02
CA LYS A 13 5.67 -5.53 -16.83
C LYS A 13 6.10 -5.52 -15.36
N ASN A 14 5.83 -4.45 -14.63
CA ASN A 14 6.13 -4.37 -13.20
C ASN A 14 5.30 -5.35 -12.36
N ALA A 15 4.10 -5.70 -12.82
CA ALA A 15 3.20 -6.63 -12.13
C ALA A 15 3.50 -8.12 -12.41
N GLU A 16 4.24 -8.46 -13.46
CA GLU A 16 4.50 -9.84 -13.89
C GLU A 16 5.04 -10.75 -12.77
N ASN A 17 5.85 -10.21 -11.89
CA ASN A 17 6.52 -10.97 -10.84
C ASN A 17 5.78 -10.98 -9.49
N TYR A 18 4.64 -10.30 -9.35
CA TYR A 18 3.95 -10.18 -8.06
C TYR A 18 3.52 -11.54 -7.53
N LYS A 19 2.86 -12.36 -8.35
CA LYS A 19 2.41 -13.68 -7.95
C LYS A 19 3.59 -14.58 -7.54
N ALA A 20 4.66 -14.60 -8.34
CA ALA A 20 5.83 -15.43 -8.07
C ALA A 20 6.53 -15.07 -6.75
N GLN A 21 6.62 -13.77 -6.44
CA GLN A 21 7.18 -13.30 -5.16
C GLN A 21 6.25 -13.62 -3.99
N ALA A 22 4.96 -13.31 -4.13
CA ALA A 22 3.97 -13.52 -3.07
C ALA A 22 3.77 -15.01 -2.76
N SER A 23 3.91 -15.91 -3.75
CA SER A 23 3.76 -17.37 -3.57
C SER A 23 4.79 -17.99 -2.62
N LYS A 24 5.85 -17.27 -2.27
CA LYS A 24 6.80 -17.73 -1.24
C LYS A 24 6.22 -17.68 0.17
N ILE A 25 5.18 -16.88 0.41
CA ILE A 25 4.56 -16.67 1.71
C ILE A 25 3.08 -17.00 1.67
N LEU A 26 2.38 -16.66 0.57
CA LEU A 26 0.95 -16.82 0.42
C LEU A 26 0.62 -18.03 -0.44
N ASN A 27 -0.44 -18.76 -0.06
CA ASN A 27 -0.89 -19.93 -0.82
C ASN A 27 -1.94 -19.49 -1.87
N PHE A 28 -1.64 -19.75 -3.13
CA PHE A 28 -2.52 -19.49 -4.27
C PHE A 28 -3.31 -20.71 -4.74
N GLU A 29 -3.23 -21.83 -4.01
CA GLU A 29 -3.87 -23.10 -4.32
C GLU A 29 -4.54 -23.68 -3.06
N GLY A 30 -5.37 -24.72 -3.21
CA GLY A 30 -6.02 -25.40 -2.08
C GLY A 30 -7.40 -24.83 -1.75
N ASP A 31 -7.88 -25.08 -0.51
CA ASP A 31 -9.26 -24.82 -0.09
C ASP A 31 -9.54 -23.32 0.20
N ASN A 32 -8.50 -22.55 0.47
CA ASN A 32 -8.60 -21.10 0.70
C ASN A 32 -7.49 -20.37 -0.05
N PRO A 33 -7.57 -20.30 -1.39
CA PRO A 33 -6.53 -19.72 -2.21
C PRO A 33 -6.53 -18.20 -2.15
N VAL A 34 -5.33 -17.61 -2.25
CA VAL A 34 -5.18 -16.17 -2.49
C VAL A 34 -5.50 -15.85 -3.95
N GLU A 35 -6.27 -14.81 -4.18
CA GLU A 35 -6.56 -14.28 -5.51
C GLU A 35 -5.79 -12.99 -5.77
N LEU A 36 -5.10 -12.92 -6.90
CA LEU A 36 -4.52 -11.68 -7.40
C LEU A 36 -5.52 -10.99 -8.31
N ARG A 37 -6.02 -9.82 -7.90
CA ARG A 37 -6.98 -9.03 -8.65
C ARG A 37 -6.36 -7.71 -9.11
N TYR A 38 -6.75 -7.26 -10.27
CA TYR A 38 -6.28 -5.98 -10.82
C TYR A 38 -7.41 -4.97 -10.83
N ASN A 39 -7.21 -3.82 -10.24
CA ASN A 39 -8.26 -2.79 -10.13
C ASN A 39 -8.70 -2.23 -11.50
N SER A 40 -7.97 -2.46 -12.56
CA SER A 40 -8.44 -2.17 -13.91
C SER A 40 -9.69 -2.97 -14.31
N GLU A 41 -10.02 -4.06 -13.61
CA GLU A 41 -11.23 -4.85 -13.84
C GLU A 41 -12.52 -4.04 -13.56
N TRP A 42 -12.45 -3.11 -12.63
CA TRP A 42 -13.57 -2.22 -12.25
C TRP A 42 -13.29 -0.77 -12.57
N LEU A 43 -12.11 -0.20 -12.25
CA LEU A 43 -11.83 1.22 -12.47
C LEU A 43 -11.86 1.63 -13.94
N SER A 44 -11.47 0.74 -14.87
CA SER A 44 -11.52 1.06 -16.31
C SER A 44 -12.94 1.20 -16.87
N LYS A 45 -13.94 0.76 -16.13
CA LYS A 45 -15.36 0.82 -16.52
C LYS A 45 -16.08 2.03 -15.93
N MET A 46 -15.46 2.71 -14.96
CA MET A 46 -16.04 3.89 -14.32
C MET A 46 -16.16 5.04 -15.30
N THR A 47 -17.30 5.67 -15.30
CA THR A 47 -17.56 6.91 -16.01
C THR A 47 -17.01 8.11 -15.22
N PHE A 48 -16.95 9.26 -15.84
CA PHE A 48 -16.61 10.49 -15.12
C PHE A 48 -17.63 10.83 -14.02
N GLU A 49 -18.90 10.52 -14.26
CA GLU A 49 -19.99 10.69 -13.29
C GLU A 49 -19.72 9.82 -12.04
N ASP A 50 -19.37 8.54 -12.22
CA ASP A 50 -19.03 7.64 -11.11
C ASP A 50 -17.84 8.19 -10.27
N VAL A 51 -16.84 8.76 -10.93
CA VAL A 51 -15.67 9.36 -10.25
C VAL A 51 -16.06 10.60 -9.45
N VAL A 52 -16.95 11.45 -9.98
CA VAL A 52 -17.47 12.62 -9.27
C VAL A 52 -18.27 12.19 -8.05
N GLU A 53 -19.16 11.20 -8.20
CA GLU A 53 -19.96 10.68 -7.08
C GLU A 53 -19.06 10.03 -6.01
N LEU A 54 -18.07 9.23 -6.41
CA LEU A 54 -17.10 8.65 -5.50
C LEU A 54 -16.34 9.73 -4.72
N SER A 55 -15.93 10.80 -5.41
CA SER A 55 -15.18 11.92 -4.82
C SER A 55 -16.01 12.71 -3.82
N SER A 56 -17.34 12.74 -3.96
CA SER A 56 -18.24 13.48 -3.07
C SER A 56 -18.27 12.95 -1.63
N ASN A 57 -17.74 11.74 -1.39
CA ASN A 57 -17.61 11.15 -0.06
C ASN A 57 -16.46 11.74 0.78
N PHE A 58 -15.63 12.60 0.21
CA PHE A 58 -14.48 13.19 0.88
C PHE A 58 -14.43 14.70 0.70
N THR A 59 -13.95 15.38 1.72
CA THR A 59 -13.65 16.81 1.63
C THR A 59 -12.19 17.02 1.24
N VAL A 60 -11.90 18.19 0.62
CA VAL A 60 -10.52 18.60 0.31
C VAL A 60 -9.68 18.68 1.59
N GLN A 61 -10.27 19.15 2.69
CA GLN A 61 -9.59 19.22 3.98
C GLN A 61 -9.11 17.86 4.46
N GLN A 62 -9.99 16.83 4.44
CA GLN A 62 -9.61 15.46 4.80
C GLN A 62 -8.46 14.91 3.92
N MET A 63 -8.49 15.21 2.61
CA MET A 63 -7.42 14.79 1.72
C MET A 63 -6.09 15.48 2.03
N LEU A 64 -6.12 16.74 2.47
CA LEU A 64 -4.94 17.53 2.80
C LEU A 64 -4.32 17.18 4.17
N GLU A 65 -5.06 16.48 5.06
CA GLU A 65 -4.54 16.00 6.36
C GLU A 65 -3.46 14.91 6.23
N ARG A 66 -3.23 14.38 5.03
CA ARG A 66 -2.15 13.42 4.80
C ARG A 66 -0.79 14.09 5.00
N ASP A 67 0.06 13.50 5.84
CA ASP A 67 1.39 14.02 6.16
C ASP A 67 2.19 14.44 4.92
N MET A 68 2.10 13.64 3.84
CA MET A 68 2.80 13.95 2.60
C MET A 68 2.33 15.24 1.91
N PHE A 69 1.05 15.59 2.05
CA PHE A 69 0.50 16.82 1.50
C PHE A 69 0.77 18.01 2.43
N GLU A 70 0.60 17.81 3.74
CA GLU A 70 0.92 18.83 4.72
C GLU A 70 2.38 19.28 4.64
N ASN A 71 3.32 18.35 4.55
CA ASN A 71 4.74 18.67 4.39
C ASN A 71 5.02 19.43 3.08
N ARG A 72 4.41 19.01 1.98
CA ARG A 72 4.58 19.69 0.68
C ARG A 72 3.96 21.09 0.66
N MET A 73 2.83 21.28 1.34
CA MET A 73 2.24 22.61 1.50
C MET A 73 3.16 23.53 2.30
N LYS A 74 3.74 23.05 3.41
CA LYS A 74 4.74 23.81 4.20
C LYS A 74 5.96 24.21 3.38
N GLU A 75 6.37 23.33 2.46
CA GLU A 75 7.51 23.54 1.57
C GLU A 75 7.17 24.36 0.31
N GLY A 76 5.92 24.77 0.12
CA GLY A 76 5.48 25.48 -1.09
C GLY A 76 5.53 24.62 -2.37
N LYS A 77 5.54 23.28 -2.25
CA LYS A 77 5.59 22.37 -3.39
C LYS A 77 4.18 22.05 -3.93
N PRO A 78 4.01 21.91 -5.25
CA PRO A 78 2.71 21.66 -5.84
C PRO A 78 2.14 20.29 -5.44
N ILE A 79 0.81 20.23 -5.27
CA ILE A 79 0.01 19.04 -5.11
C ILE A 79 -0.90 18.95 -6.32
N TYR A 80 -0.87 17.82 -7.03
CA TYR A 80 -1.65 17.65 -8.26
C TYR A 80 -2.97 16.93 -7.99
N MET A 81 -4.03 17.32 -8.70
CA MET A 81 -5.38 16.76 -8.55
C MET A 81 -5.45 15.23 -8.65
N HIS A 82 -4.66 14.63 -9.54
CA HIS A 82 -4.64 13.16 -9.68
C HIS A 82 -4.11 12.44 -8.43
N GLU A 83 -3.36 13.12 -7.57
CA GLU A 83 -2.84 12.54 -6.33
C GLU A 83 -3.94 12.33 -5.29
N PHE A 84 -5.04 13.10 -5.37
CA PHE A 84 -6.24 12.87 -4.56
C PHE A 84 -7.05 11.65 -5.00
N MET A 85 -6.89 11.23 -6.27
CA MET A 85 -7.60 10.06 -6.77
C MET A 85 -7.07 8.75 -6.21
N TYR A 86 -5.80 8.70 -5.77
CA TYR A 86 -5.20 7.46 -5.30
C TYR A 86 -5.93 6.82 -4.10
N PRO A 87 -6.27 7.56 -3.01
CA PRO A 87 -7.05 7.00 -1.91
C PRO A 87 -8.47 6.57 -2.34
N LEU A 88 -9.07 7.28 -3.30
CA LEU A 88 -10.38 6.92 -3.81
C LEU A 88 -10.34 5.61 -4.61
N MET A 89 -9.31 5.45 -5.45
CA MET A 89 -9.10 4.23 -6.24
C MET A 89 -8.88 3.01 -5.32
N GLN A 90 -7.96 3.12 -4.36
CA GLN A 90 -7.70 2.05 -3.40
C GLN A 90 -8.93 1.78 -2.51
N GLY A 91 -9.62 2.83 -2.09
CA GLY A 91 -10.85 2.69 -1.32
C GLY A 91 -11.98 2.00 -2.10
N TYR A 92 -12.10 2.28 -3.38
CA TYR A 92 -13.09 1.62 -4.25
C TYR A 92 -12.73 0.17 -4.55
N ASP A 93 -11.45 -0.21 -4.54
CA ASP A 93 -11.03 -1.61 -4.62
C ASP A 93 -11.70 -2.45 -3.53
N CYS A 94 -11.81 -1.91 -2.31
CA CYS A 94 -12.52 -2.58 -1.21
C CYS A 94 -14.02 -2.77 -1.51
N VAL A 95 -14.66 -1.78 -2.10
CA VAL A 95 -16.09 -1.85 -2.49
C VAL A 95 -16.28 -2.86 -3.61
N ALA A 96 -15.45 -2.81 -4.64
CA ALA A 96 -15.55 -3.70 -5.80
C ALA A 96 -15.31 -5.18 -5.46
N MET A 97 -14.47 -5.44 -4.47
CA MET A 97 -14.16 -6.80 -3.99
C MET A 97 -15.03 -7.23 -2.79
N ASP A 98 -15.86 -6.35 -2.25
CA ASP A 98 -16.72 -6.58 -1.07
C ASP A 98 -15.95 -7.18 0.14
N VAL A 99 -14.79 -6.63 0.44
CA VAL A 99 -13.89 -7.16 1.47
C VAL A 99 -14.43 -6.94 2.89
N ASP A 100 -14.08 -7.83 3.83
CA ASP A 100 -14.40 -7.68 5.27
C ASP A 100 -13.32 -6.89 6.02
N GLY A 101 -12.09 -6.90 5.52
CA GLY A 101 -10.97 -6.21 6.14
C GLY A 101 -9.86 -5.86 5.15
N GLU A 102 -8.96 -5.01 5.56
CA GLU A 102 -7.78 -4.62 4.80
C GLU A 102 -6.56 -4.59 5.72
N VAL A 103 -5.47 -5.20 5.27
CA VAL A 103 -4.20 -5.27 5.98
C VAL A 103 -3.15 -4.50 5.20
N GLY A 104 -2.36 -3.69 5.86
CA GLY A 104 -1.27 -2.95 5.22
C GLY A 104 -0.36 -2.26 6.21
N GLY A 105 0.75 -1.71 5.71
CA GLY A 105 1.63 -0.91 6.55
C GLY A 105 0.95 0.36 7.08
N ASN A 106 1.41 0.87 8.22
CA ASN A 106 0.83 2.05 8.84
C ASN A 106 0.88 3.31 7.94
N ASP A 107 1.76 3.35 6.95
CA ASP A 107 1.80 4.40 5.92
C ASP A 107 0.60 4.36 4.95
N GLN A 108 -0.17 3.25 4.95
CA GLN A 108 -1.39 3.07 4.17
C GLN A 108 -2.68 3.35 4.95
N THR A 109 -2.58 3.70 6.23
CA THR A 109 -3.74 3.85 7.14
C THR A 109 -4.81 4.77 6.56
N PHE A 110 -4.43 5.92 6.04
CA PHE A 110 -5.39 6.85 5.41
C PHE A 110 -6.14 6.20 4.25
N ASN A 111 -5.42 5.51 3.35
CA ASN A 111 -6.03 4.86 2.18
C ASN A 111 -6.96 3.72 2.60
N MET A 112 -6.56 2.92 3.60
CA MET A 112 -7.39 1.84 4.16
C MET A 112 -8.66 2.37 4.83
N LEU A 113 -8.57 3.49 5.54
CA LEU A 113 -9.72 4.17 6.15
C LEU A 113 -10.63 4.81 5.09
N ALA A 114 -10.08 5.29 3.96
CA ALA A 114 -10.89 5.71 2.82
C ALA A 114 -11.75 4.56 2.29
N GLY A 115 -11.21 3.34 2.22
CA GLY A 115 -11.97 2.14 1.90
C GLY A 115 -13.12 1.86 2.86
N ARG A 116 -12.89 2.01 4.17
CA ARG A 116 -13.94 1.90 5.20
C ARG A 116 -15.07 2.92 4.97
N THR A 117 -14.69 4.17 4.71
CA THR A 117 -15.64 5.25 4.46
C THR A 117 -16.52 4.94 3.24
N LEU A 118 -15.90 4.53 2.13
CA LEU A 118 -16.62 4.22 0.90
C LEU A 118 -17.51 2.97 1.03
N MET A 119 -17.04 1.91 1.67
CA MET A 119 -17.86 0.71 1.89
C MET A 119 -19.09 1.04 2.72
N LYS A 120 -18.94 1.85 3.77
CA LYS A 120 -20.09 2.28 4.57
C LYS A 120 -21.05 3.15 3.78
N ALA A 121 -20.55 4.08 2.97
CA ALA A 121 -21.40 4.99 2.19
C ALA A 121 -22.14 4.28 1.03
N ILE A 122 -21.47 3.37 0.33
CA ILE A 122 -21.98 2.75 -0.90
C ILE A 122 -22.76 1.47 -0.60
N SER A 123 -22.24 0.58 0.25
CA SER A 123 -22.84 -0.72 0.54
C SER A 123 -23.37 -0.89 1.95
N GLY A 124 -23.22 0.11 2.83
CA GLY A 124 -23.62 0.04 4.22
C GLY A 124 -22.81 -0.94 5.08
N LYS A 125 -21.74 -1.52 4.51
CA LYS A 125 -20.91 -2.54 5.16
C LYS A 125 -19.80 -1.89 5.98
N GLU A 126 -19.59 -2.38 7.20
CA GLU A 126 -18.45 -2.02 8.02
C GLU A 126 -17.25 -2.92 7.65
N LYS A 127 -16.06 -2.34 7.60
CA LYS A 127 -14.80 -3.01 7.28
C LYS A 127 -13.78 -2.75 8.40
N PHE A 128 -13.03 -3.76 8.82
CA PHE A 128 -11.90 -3.54 9.73
C PHE A 128 -10.61 -3.23 8.97
N VAL A 129 -9.65 -2.63 9.68
CA VAL A 129 -8.33 -2.27 9.15
C VAL A 129 -7.28 -2.76 10.15
N VAL A 130 -6.27 -3.44 9.64
CA VAL A 130 -5.08 -3.82 10.39
C VAL A 130 -3.89 -3.07 9.81
N ALA A 131 -3.26 -2.23 10.63
CA ALA A 131 -2.11 -1.44 10.23
C ALA A 131 -0.86 -2.00 10.90
N ASP A 132 0.05 -2.54 10.10
CA ASP A 132 1.28 -3.15 10.58
C ASP A 132 2.41 -2.13 10.71
N LYS A 133 3.33 -2.39 11.62
CA LYS A 133 4.56 -1.61 11.77
C LYS A 133 5.40 -1.71 10.50
N LEU A 134 5.97 -0.60 10.06
CA LEU A 134 6.95 -0.60 8.98
C LEU A 134 8.35 -0.86 9.53
N LEU A 135 9.10 -1.69 8.84
CA LEU A 135 10.52 -1.84 9.11
C LEU A 135 11.25 -0.57 8.63
N ALA A 136 11.83 0.14 9.57
CA ALA A 136 12.60 1.36 9.34
C ALA A 136 14.00 1.20 9.94
N ASP A 137 15.00 1.88 9.36
CA ASP A 137 16.33 1.94 9.94
C ASP A 137 16.34 2.74 11.26
N PRO A 138 17.44 2.71 12.05
CA PRO A 138 17.50 3.39 13.34
C PRO A 138 17.31 4.91 13.26
N THR A 139 17.41 5.50 12.07
CA THR A 139 17.14 6.93 11.83
C THR A 139 15.65 7.20 11.57
N GLY A 140 14.81 6.16 11.54
CA GLY A 140 13.40 6.24 11.17
C GLY A 140 13.15 6.24 9.67
N LYS A 141 14.18 6.05 8.85
CA LYS A 141 14.03 6.01 7.40
C LYS A 141 13.47 4.66 6.97
N LYS A 142 12.36 4.68 6.26
CA LYS A 142 11.69 3.48 5.72
C LYS A 142 12.64 2.66 4.85
N MET A 143 12.69 1.36 5.06
CA MET A 143 13.37 0.45 4.16
C MET A 143 12.54 0.26 2.88
N GLY A 144 13.18 0.43 1.73
CA GLY A 144 12.47 0.34 0.46
C GLY A 144 13.36 0.42 -0.77
N LYS A 145 12.76 0.10 -1.93
CA LYS A 145 13.47 0.06 -3.21
C LYS A 145 14.16 1.38 -3.57
N SER A 146 13.52 2.52 -3.29
CA SER A 146 14.07 3.86 -3.56
C SER A 146 15.29 4.19 -2.71
N GLU A 147 15.46 3.53 -1.58
CA GLU A 147 16.53 3.76 -0.62
C GLU A 147 17.72 2.81 -0.82
N GLY A 148 17.56 1.78 -1.66
CA GLY A 148 18.59 0.80 -1.93
C GLY A 148 18.93 -0.17 -0.78
N ASN A 149 18.15 -0.13 0.31
CA ASN A 149 18.35 -0.94 1.52
C ASN A 149 17.30 -2.07 1.67
N MET A 150 16.57 -2.39 0.61
CA MET A 150 15.49 -3.36 0.64
C MET A 150 16.02 -4.79 0.58
N ILE A 151 15.47 -5.66 1.44
CA ILE A 151 15.54 -7.12 1.29
C ILE A 151 14.28 -7.55 0.54
N THR A 152 14.45 -8.27 -0.56
CA THR A 152 13.34 -8.64 -1.42
C THR A 152 12.99 -10.11 -1.29
N LEU A 153 11.74 -10.48 -1.54
CA LEU A 153 11.33 -11.88 -1.64
C LEU A 153 11.97 -12.61 -2.84
N ALA A 154 12.56 -11.87 -3.77
CA ALA A 154 13.30 -12.44 -4.90
C ALA A 154 14.76 -12.77 -4.58
N ASP A 155 15.31 -12.20 -3.50
CA ASP A 155 16.69 -12.48 -3.06
C ASP A 155 16.84 -13.97 -2.72
N SER A 156 18.03 -14.50 -2.95
CA SER A 156 18.42 -15.82 -2.47
C SER A 156 18.60 -15.82 -0.94
N SER A 157 18.60 -17.00 -0.32
CA SER A 157 18.81 -17.13 1.13
C SER A 157 20.12 -16.50 1.59
N ASP A 158 21.19 -16.67 0.82
CA ASP A 158 22.51 -16.12 1.12
C ASP A 158 22.53 -14.61 1.02
N GLU A 159 21.84 -14.04 0.01
CA GLU A 159 21.70 -12.60 -0.15
C GLU A 159 20.87 -11.98 0.98
N MET A 160 19.74 -12.63 1.35
CA MET A 160 18.92 -12.17 2.49
C MET A 160 19.73 -12.20 3.78
N PHE A 161 20.46 -13.30 4.04
CA PHE A 161 21.32 -13.43 5.21
C PHE A 161 22.39 -12.33 5.22
N GLY A 162 23.10 -12.13 4.12
CA GLY A 162 24.14 -11.10 4.02
C GLY A 162 23.60 -9.68 4.26
N LYS A 163 22.41 -9.37 3.73
CA LYS A 163 21.74 -8.08 3.94
C LYS A 163 21.33 -7.89 5.40
N ILE A 164 20.75 -8.91 6.05
CA ILE A 164 20.39 -8.86 7.49
C ILE A 164 21.63 -8.69 8.34
N MET A 165 22.68 -9.44 8.07
CA MET A 165 23.95 -9.33 8.81
C MET A 165 24.66 -7.98 8.62
N SER A 166 24.32 -7.23 7.59
CA SER A 166 24.83 -5.88 7.38
C SER A 166 24.08 -4.78 8.13
N TRP A 167 23.00 -5.12 8.80
CA TRP A 167 22.23 -4.18 9.61
C TRP A 167 23.03 -3.68 10.81
N THR A 168 22.74 -2.47 11.22
CA THR A 168 23.31 -1.90 12.45
C THR A 168 22.64 -2.49 13.68
N ASP A 169 23.32 -2.43 14.83
CA ASP A 169 22.81 -2.96 16.10
C ASP A 169 21.42 -2.40 16.47
N GLY A 170 21.13 -1.15 16.10
CA GLY A 170 19.83 -0.54 16.30
C GLY A 170 18.67 -1.20 15.53
N MET A 171 18.97 -2.07 14.56
CA MET A 171 17.98 -2.84 13.82
C MET A 171 17.65 -4.21 14.43
N ILE A 172 18.41 -4.67 15.43
CA ILE A 172 18.25 -6.01 16.00
C ILE A 172 16.85 -6.15 16.61
N ILE A 173 16.50 -5.30 17.56
CA ILE A 173 15.19 -5.35 18.22
C ILE A 173 14.03 -5.15 17.25
N PRO A 174 13.98 -4.07 16.43
CA PRO A 174 12.92 -3.90 15.43
C PRO A 174 12.83 -5.06 14.42
N GLY A 175 13.96 -5.64 14.04
CA GLY A 175 14.01 -6.78 13.14
C GLY A 175 13.34 -8.02 13.74
N PHE A 176 13.67 -8.37 14.99
CA PHE A 176 13.03 -9.47 15.68
C PHE A 176 11.54 -9.25 15.92
N GLU A 177 11.15 -8.06 16.40
CA GLU A 177 9.73 -7.70 16.66
C GLU A 177 8.85 -7.80 15.41
N ILE A 178 9.38 -7.45 14.22
CA ILE A 178 8.58 -7.35 13.00
C ILE A 178 8.65 -8.62 12.15
N LEU A 179 9.78 -9.31 12.16
CA LEU A 179 10.04 -10.40 11.22
C LEU A 179 10.00 -11.79 11.86
N THR A 180 9.83 -11.89 13.17
CA THR A 180 9.82 -13.18 13.87
C THR A 180 8.74 -13.21 14.94
N ASP A 181 8.39 -14.42 15.41
CA ASP A 181 7.48 -14.65 16.55
C ASP A 181 8.24 -14.77 17.90
N LEU A 182 9.51 -14.36 17.94
CA LEU A 182 10.32 -14.42 19.16
C LEU A 182 9.96 -13.24 20.07
N GLU A 183 9.81 -13.54 21.35
CA GLU A 183 9.71 -12.49 22.38
C GLU A 183 11.09 -11.81 22.54
N VAL A 184 11.10 -10.48 22.52
CA VAL A 184 12.31 -9.64 22.54
C VAL A 184 12.35 -8.79 23.78
#